data_c01767007d231c310b982e719a72640d
#
_entry.id   c01767007d231c310b982e719a72640d
#
_cell.length_a   1.000
_cell.length_b   1.000
_cell.length_c   1.000
_cell.angle_alpha   90.00
_cell.angle_beta   90.00
_cell.angle_gamma   90.00
#
_symmetry.space_group_name_H-M   'P 1'
#
loop_
_entity.id
_entity.type
_entity.pdbx_description
1 polymer ?
#
loop_
_entity_poly.entity_id
_entity_poly.type
_entity_poly.pdbx_seq_one_letter_code
_entity_poly.pdbx_strand_id
1 'polypeptide(L)'
;MNATAALPIVGVDLAKTVFQLAIADESWRVVERQRLTRTQFERWFVNRAVGLVVMEACGSAHHWARWLTALGIEVRLLPAPYVRAYVKRNKTDAADACALLEAARCADIVPVRVKSIEQQAVQALHRSRSLWMATRTSRINALRGFCREFGIVISPGSRVGVEQIGRVLADPRSAI
;
A
#
# COMPACT_ATOMS: atom_id res chain seq x y z
N MET A 1 -0.84 42.12 18.45
CA MET A 1 -0.76 41.36 17.22
C MET A 1 -0.60 39.89 17.60
N ASN A 2 -1.69 39.12 17.53
CA ASN A 2 -1.59 37.68 17.78
C ASN A 2 -0.88 37.06 16.57
N ALA A 3 0.36 36.65 16.77
CA ALA A 3 1.04 35.79 15.80
C ALA A 3 0.16 34.54 15.63
N THR A 4 -0.40 34.35 14.46
CA THR A 4 -1.11 33.12 14.11
C THR A 4 -0.07 32.01 14.22
N ALA A 5 -0.15 31.21 15.29
CA ALA A 5 0.78 30.11 15.52
C ALA A 5 0.74 29.21 14.28
N ALA A 6 1.91 28.99 13.65
CA ALA A 6 2.02 28.14 12.49
C ALA A 6 1.56 26.72 12.85
N LEU A 7 0.72 26.13 12.01
CA LEU A 7 0.16 24.80 12.26
C LEU A 7 1.23 23.72 12.10
N PRO A 8 1.27 22.71 12.98
CA PRO A 8 2.27 21.65 12.93
C PRO A 8 2.15 20.79 11.66
N ILE A 9 3.28 20.21 11.29
CA ILE A 9 3.42 19.24 10.19
C ILE A 9 3.57 17.85 10.82
N VAL A 10 2.84 16.86 10.33
CA VAL A 10 2.82 15.51 10.92
C VAL A 10 3.20 14.47 9.88
N GLY A 11 4.33 13.79 10.09
CA GLY A 11 4.68 12.56 9.38
C GLY A 11 3.98 11.38 10.04
N VAL A 12 3.27 10.56 9.26
CA VAL A 12 2.54 9.40 9.77
C VAL A 12 2.97 8.12 9.05
N ASP A 13 3.59 7.21 9.79
CA ASP A 13 3.80 5.84 9.34
C ASP A 13 2.58 4.98 9.68
N LEU A 14 1.95 4.42 8.65
CA LEU A 14 0.70 3.67 8.73
C LEU A 14 0.98 2.16 8.82
N ALA A 15 0.92 1.60 10.00
CA ALA A 15 0.93 0.16 10.19
C ALA A 15 -0.49 -0.44 10.25
N LYS A 16 -0.59 -1.75 10.42
CA LYS A 16 -1.89 -2.46 10.43
C LYS A 16 -2.77 -2.06 11.62
N THR A 17 -2.20 -1.92 12.80
CA THR A 17 -2.92 -1.69 14.07
C THR A 17 -2.52 -0.43 14.79
N VAL A 18 -1.29 0.02 14.62
CA VAL A 18 -0.71 1.15 15.34
C VAL A 18 -0.03 2.08 14.35
N PHE A 19 -0.23 3.37 14.51
CA PHE A 19 0.40 4.41 13.69
C PHE A 19 1.49 5.14 14.49
N GLN A 20 2.59 5.44 13.84
CA GLN A 20 3.65 6.26 14.41
C GLN A 20 3.57 7.67 13.83
N LEU A 21 3.57 8.66 14.69
CA LEU A 21 3.53 10.06 14.32
C LEU A 21 4.84 10.73 14.70
N ALA A 22 5.35 11.53 13.80
CA ALA A 22 6.40 12.51 14.06
C ALA A 22 5.81 13.90 13.82
N ILE A 23 5.66 14.68 14.88
CA ILE A 23 5.11 16.03 14.83
C ILE A 23 6.27 17.01 14.72
N ALA A 24 6.26 17.86 13.70
CA ALA A 24 7.26 18.88 13.46
C ALA A 24 6.67 20.29 13.53
N ASP A 25 7.53 21.24 13.88
CA ASP A 25 7.26 22.67 13.80
C ASP A 25 7.34 23.19 12.34
N GLU A 26 7.13 24.47 12.14
CA GLU A 26 7.24 25.16 10.84
C GLU A 26 8.61 25.05 10.19
N SER A 27 9.67 24.84 11.00
CA SER A 27 11.03 24.62 10.52
C SER A 27 11.34 23.15 10.19
N TRP A 28 10.31 22.29 10.18
CA TRP A 28 10.38 20.84 9.98
C TRP A 28 11.18 20.10 11.07
N ARG A 29 11.42 20.72 12.22
CA ARG A 29 12.08 20.07 13.34
C ARG A 29 11.08 19.26 14.13
N VAL A 30 11.38 17.97 14.32
CA VAL A 30 10.52 17.07 15.10
C VAL A 30 10.55 17.51 16.58
N VAL A 31 9.39 17.90 17.09
CA VAL A 31 9.20 18.36 18.48
C VAL A 31 8.50 17.30 19.34
N GLU A 32 7.74 16.41 18.75
CA GLU A 32 7.00 15.36 19.48
C GLU A 32 6.93 14.08 18.64
N ARG A 33 6.82 12.91 19.30
CA ARG A 33 6.53 11.63 18.69
C ARG A 33 5.40 10.95 19.44
N GLN A 34 4.50 10.32 18.69
CA GLN A 34 3.35 9.62 19.25
C GLN A 34 3.20 8.24 18.61
N ARG A 35 2.75 7.28 19.42
CA ARG A 35 2.35 5.95 18.97
C ARG A 35 0.88 5.76 19.30
N LEU A 36 0.03 5.66 18.30
CA LEU A 36 -1.43 5.70 18.46
C LEU A 36 -2.08 4.47 17.83
N THR A 37 -3.07 3.92 18.50
CA THR A 37 -4.02 3.00 17.87
C THR A 37 -4.91 3.78 16.87
N ARG A 38 -5.65 3.07 16.03
CA ARG A 38 -6.58 3.72 15.06
C ARG A 38 -7.56 4.67 15.72
N THR A 39 -8.23 4.24 16.80
CA THR A 39 -9.19 5.09 17.53
C THR A 39 -8.52 6.30 18.19
N GLN A 40 -7.30 6.12 18.72
CA GLN A 40 -6.54 7.23 19.28
C GLN A 40 -6.11 8.22 18.19
N PHE A 41 -5.75 7.74 17.01
CA PHE A 41 -5.37 8.54 15.84
C PHE A 41 -6.54 9.44 15.40
N GLU A 42 -7.74 8.89 15.25
CA GLU A 42 -8.94 9.65 14.92
C GLU A 42 -9.21 10.74 15.95
N ARG A 43 -9.23 10.41 17.25
CA ARG A 43 -9.43 11.38 18.33
C ARG A 43 -8.36 12.46 18.36
N TRP A 44 -7.12 12.09 18.07
CA TRP A 44 -5.99 13.01 18.10
C TRP A 44 -6.13 14.11 17.03
N PHE A 45 -6.54 13.76 15.81
CA PHE A 45 -6.72 14.71 14.71
C PHE A 45 -8.00 15.55 14.84
N VAL A 46 -9.11 14.99 15.32
CA VAL A 46 -10.35 15.74 15.54
C VAL A 46 -10.17 16.88 16.55
N ASN A 47 -9.30 16.71 17.53
CA ASN A 47 -9.10 17.67 18.60
C ASN A 47 -7.86 18.58 18.41
N ARG A 48 -7.21 18.56 17.25
CA ARG A 48 -5.98 19.34 17.00
C ARG A 48 -5.99 20.01 15.64
N ALA A 49 -5.56 21.26 15.60
CA ALA A 49 -5.29 21.95 14.35
C ALA A 49 -3.93 21.46 13.80
N VAL A 50 -3.93 20.93 12.58
CA VAL A 50 -2.75 20.43 11.86
C VAL A 50 -2.76 21.03 10.47
N GLY A 51 -1.61 21.55 10.01
CA GLY A 51 -1.50 22.18 8.70
C GLY A 51 -1.28 21.19 7.57
N LEU A 52 -0.38 20.22 7.79
CA LEU A 52 0.01 19.25 6.78
C LEU A 52 0.21 17.86 7.41
N VAL A 53 -0.31 16.85 6.77
CA VAL A 53 0.00 15.44 7.06
C VAL A 53 0.73 14.81 5.89
N VAL A 54 1.85 14.15 6.17
CA VAL A 54 2.66 13.42 5.19
C VAL A 54 2.60 11.93 5.50
N MET A 55 2.27 11.12 4.50
CA MET A 55 2.19 9.65 4.62
C MET A 55 2.85 8.97 3.41
N GLU A 56 3.34 7.76 3.61
CA GLU A 56 3.71 6.90 2.48
C GLU A 56 2.47 6.39 1.74
N ALA A 57 2.50 6.37 0.40
CA ALA A 57 1.43 5.85 -0.44
C ALA A 57 1.36 4.31 -0.34
N CYS A 58 0.70 3.81 0.68
CA CYS A 58 0.49 2.39 0.97
C CYS A 58 -0.98 1.97 0.83
N GLY A 59 -1.31 0.73 1.19
CA GLY A 59 -2.65 0.16 0.99
C GLY A 59 -3.78 0.92 1.70
N SER A 60 -3.54 1.45 2.91
CA SER A 60 -4.55 2.21 3.69
C SER A 60 -4.42 3.73 3.55
N ALA A 61 -3.34 4.24 2.97
CA ALA A 61 -3.04 5.67 2.94
C ALA A 61 -4.12 6.51 2.26
N HIS A 62 -4.69 6.03 1.16
CA HIS A 62 -5.75 6.76 0.46
C HIS A 62 -7.04 6.92 1.28
N HIS A 63 -7.39 5.93 2.12
CA HIS A 63 -8.53 6.05 3.04
C HIS A 63 -8.27 7.15 4.06
N TRP A 64 -7.11 7.11 4.73
CA TRP A 64 -6.76 8.10 5.74
C TRP A 64 -6.54 9.50 5.14
N ALA A 65 -5.99 9.58 3.94
CA ALA A 65 -5.86 10.86 3.24
C ALA A 65 -7.22 11.52 3.00
N ARG A 66 -8.21 10.80 2.48
CA ARG A 66 -9.55 11.34 2.29
C ARG A 66 -10.21 11.77 3.61
N TRP A 67 -10.04 10.96 4.66
CA TRP A 67 -10.59 11.27 5.98
C TRP A 67 -9.97 12.55 6.56
N LEU A 68 -8.64 12.69 6.52
CA LEU A 68 -7.94 13.89 6.97
C LEU A 68 -8.30 15.13 6.13
N THR A 69 -8.40 14.97 4.81
CA THR A 69 -8.83 16.06 3.92
C THR A 69 -10.26 16.52 4.24
N ALA A 70 -11.16 15.60 4.63
CA ALA A 70 -12.50 15.95 5.07
C ALA A 70 -12.50 16.75 6.40
N LEU A 71 -11.45 16.67 7.21
CA LEU A 71 -11.23 17.53 8.38
C LEU A 71 -10.59 18.89 8.03
N GLY A 72 -10.36 19.19 6.74
CA GLY A 72 -9.73 20.42 6.30
C GLY A 72 -8.19 20.40 6.35
N ILE A 73 -7.55 19.25 6.55
CA ILE A 73 -6.11 19.11 6.68
C ILE A 73 -5.49 18.84 5.29
N GLU A 74 -4.42 19.56 4.94
CA GLU A 74 -3.63 19.24 3.74
C GLU A 74 -2.94 17.88 3.90
N VAL A 75 -3.00 17.03 2.86
CA VAL A 75 -2.36 15.70 2.89
C VAL A 75 -1.47 15.50 1.68
N ARG A 76 -0.25 15.04 1.93
CA ARG A 76 0.70 14.61 0.89
C ARG A 76 1.00 13.13 1.03
N LEU A 77 0.73 12.37 -0.03
CA LEU A 77 1.12 10.97 -0.13
C LEU A 77 2.44 10.88 -0.90
N LEU A 78 3.50 10.35 -0.28
CA LEU A 78 4.80 10.20 -0.93
C LEU A 78 4.96 8.78 -1.50
N PRO A 79 5.56 8.62 -2.69
CA PRO A 79 5.83 7.30 -3.25
C PRO A 79 6.86 6.55 -2.40
N ALA A 80 6.56 5.29 -2.04
CA ALA A 80 7.38 4.44 -1.19
C ALA A 80 8.88 4.33 -1.61
N PRO A 81 9.24 4.23 -2.91
CA PRO A 81 10.63 4.12 -3.31
C PRO A 81 11.47 5.35 -2.90
N TYR A 82 10.89 6.54 -2.92
CA TYR A 82 11.60 7.76 -2.56
C TYR A 82 11.73 7.93 -1.04
N VAL A 83 10.73 7.54 -0.27
CA VAL A 83 10.78 7.58 1.21
C VAL A 83 11.88 6.66 1.74
N ARG A 84 12.07 5.47 1.15
CA ARG A 84 13.09 4.50 1.57
C ARG A 84 14.51 5.06 1.57
N ALA A 85 14.83 6.00 0.70
CA ALA A 85 16.14 6.63 0.64
C ALA A 85 16.49 7.44 1.91
N TYR A 86 15.48 7.89 2.64
CA TYR A 86 15.62 8.70 3.87
C TYR A 86 15.57 7.86 5.15
N VAL A 87 15.26 6.55 5.04
CA VAL A 87 15.25 5.66 6.20
C VAL A 87 16.67 5.30 6.60
N LYS A 88 17.09 5.68 7.83
CA LYS A 88 18.42 5.39 8.36
C LYS A 88 18.60 3.89 8.63
N ARG A 89 19.85 3.40 8.65
CA ARG A 89 20.22 1.98 8.82
C ARG A 89 19.58 1.26 10.03
N ASN A 90 19.37 1.98 11.13
CA ASN A 90 18.69 1.45 12.32
C ASN A 90 17.18 1.69 12.21
N LYS A 91 16.50 0.81 11.46
CA LYS A 91 15.07 0.90 11.18
C LYS A 91 14.26 0.71 12.48
N THR A 92 13.58 1.78 12.88
CA THR A 92 12.50 1.74 13.88
C THR A 92 11.30 2.45 13.28
N ASP A 93 10.10 2.03 13.63
CA ASP A 93 8.85 2.65 13.13
C ASP A 93 8.82 4.17 13.38
N ALA A 94 9.41 4.63 14.48
CA ALA A 94 9.56 6.05 14.79
C ALA A 94 10.53 6.77 13.82
N ALA A 95 11.54 6.06 13.29
CA ALA A 95 12.47 6.61 12.29
C ALA A 95 11.77 6.71 10.92
N ASP A 96 10.85 5.80 10.60
CA ASP A 96 10.09 5.82 9.35
C ASP A 96 9.16 7.05 9.28
N ALA A 97 8.50 7.43 10.38
CA ALA A 97 7.71 8.67 10.46
C ALA A 97 8.57 9.95 10.29
N CYS A 98 9.80 9.96 10.83
CA CYS A 98 10.72 11.08 10.62
C CYS A 98 11.24 11.13 9.18
N ALA A 99 11.51 9.98 8.56
CA ALA A 99 11.96 9.91 7.17
C ALA A 99 10.92 10.48 6.19
N LEU A 100 9.63 10.35 6.51
CA LEU A 100 8.55 10.97 5.74
C LEU A 100 8.64 12.50 5.74
N LEU A 101 8.95 13.11 6.89
CA LEU A 101 9.13 14.55 7.00
C LEU A 101 10.34 15.03 6.20
N GLU A 102 11.45 14.31 6.26
CA GLU A 102 12.65 14.63 5.46
C GLU A 102 12.38 14.50 3.96
N ALA A 103 11.72 13.41 3.52
CA ALA A 103 11.36 13.21 2.13
C ALA A 103 10.39 14.28 1.61
N ALA A 104 9.46 14.75 2.44
CA ALA A 104 8.49 15.78 2.06
C ALA A 104 9.10 17.16 1.81
N ARG A 105 10.32 17.42 2.31
CA ARG A 105 11.08 18.66 2.05
C ARG A 105 11.75 18.67 0.68
N CYS A 106 11.91 17.51 0.07
CA CYS A 106 12.51 17.42 -1.26
C CYS A 106 11.50 17.85 -2.32
N ALA A 107 11.80 18.95 -3.02
CA ALA A 107 10.93 19.51 -4.06
C ALA A 107 10.76 18.57 -5.27
N ASP A 108 11.71 17.67 -5.51
CA ASP A 108 11.71 16.73 -6.62
C ASP A 108 10.78 15.52 -6.39
N ILE A 109 10.31 15.32 -5.16
CA ILE A 109 9.38 14.23 -4.84
C ILE A 109 7.95 14.69 -5.08
N VAL A 110 7.39 14.31 -6.23
CA VAL A 110 6.01 14.63 -6.59
C VAL A 110 5.06 13.74 -5.78
N PRO A 111 4.12 14.32 -5.00
CA PRO A 111 3.16 13.56 -4.23
C PRO A 111 2.23 12.72 -5.11
N VAL A 112 1.87 11.54 -4.63
CA VAL A 112 0.88 10.67 -5.26
C VAL A 112 -0.52 11.26 -5.08
N ARG A 113 -1.28 11.35 -6.16
CA ARG A 113 -2.67 11.81 -6.10
C ARG A 113 -3.52 10.89 -5.22
N VAL A 114 -4.30 11.48 -4.32
CA VAL A 114 -5.25 10.72 -3.49
C VAL A 114 -6.35 10.16 -4.39
N LYS A 115 -6.55 8.85 -4.34
CA LYS A 115 -7.58 8.16 -5.14
C LYS A 115 -8.95 8.33 -4.50
N SER A 116 -9.97 8.49 -5.34
CA SER A 116 -11.36 8.38 -4.91
C SER A 116 -11.71 6.94 -4.51
N ILE A 117 -12.88 6.75 -3.91
CA ILE A 117 -13.39 5.42 -3.55
C ILE A 117 -13.59 4.58 -4.81
N GLU A 118 -14.15 5.15 -5.86
CA GLU A 118 -14.40 4.51 -7.15
C GLU A 118 -13.09 4.08 -7.83
N GLN A 119 -12.07 4.96 -7.82
CA GLN A 119 -10.75 4.63 -8.36
C GLN A 119 -10.10 3.48 -7.58
N GLN A 120 -10.24 3.42 -6.25
CA GLN A 120 -9.76 2.29 -5.46
C GLN A 120 -10.54 1.01 -5.73
N ALA A 121 -11.86 1.09 -5.92
CA ALA A 121 -12.69 -0.06 -6.28
C ALA A 121 -12.28 -0.66 -7.65
N VAL A 122 -12.13 0.18 -8.66
CA VAL A 122 -11.63 -0.24 -9.98
C VAL A 122 -10.23 -0.87 -9.88
N GLN A 123 -9.32 -0.27 -9.10
CA GLN A 123 -7.99 -0.84 -8.87
C GLN A 123 -8.06 -2.22 -8.19
N ALA A 124 -8.97 -2.40 -7.22
CA ALA A 124 -9.18 -3.69 -6.55
C ALA A 124 -9.66 -4.76 -7.53
N LEU A 125 -10.61 -4.42 -8.42
CA LEU A 125 -11.09 -5.32 -9.47
C LEU A 125 -9.95 -5.73 -10.42
N HIS A 126 -9.13 -4.79 -10.87
CA HIS A 126 -7.96 -5.12 -11.71
C HIS A 126 -6.95 -6.03 -10.99
N ARG A 127 -6.68 -5.80 -9.72
CA ARG A 127 -5.80 -6.67 -8.91
C ARG A 127 -6.38 -8.06 -8.75
N SER A 128 -7.68 -8.16 -8.47
CA SER A 128 -8.38 -9.45 -8.36
C SER A 128 -8.33 -10.21 -9.68
N ARG A 129 -8.63 -9.55 -10.81
CA ARG A 129 -8.50 -10.14 -12.14
C ARG A 129 -7.08 -10.66 -12.40
N SER A 130 -6.06 -9.87 -12.11
CA SER A 130 -4.66 -10.27 -12.30
C SER A 130 -4.29 -11.49 -11.44
N LEU A 131 -4.76 -11.54 -10.19
CA LEU A 131 -4.58 -12.69 -9.30
C LEU A 131 -5.24 -13.95 -9.87
N TRP A 132 -6.50 -13.86 -10.32
CA TRP A 132 -7.21 -14.98 -10.91
C TRP A 132 -6.52 -15.50 -12.17
N MET A 133 -6.05 -14.60 -13.05
CA MET A 133 -5.32 -14.97 -14.26
C MET A 133 -4.01 -15.70 -13.93
N ALA A 134 -3.22 -15.18 -12.98
CA ALA A 134 -1.98 -15.82 -12.53
C ALA A 134 -2.25 -17.19 -11.89
N THR A 135 -3.24 -17.29 -11.01
CA THR A 135 -3.63 -18.55 -10.36
C THR A 135 -4.09 -19.58 -11.37
N ARG A 136 -4.93 -19.20 -12.34
CA ARG A 136 -5.35 -20.09 -13.43
C ARG A 136 -4.17 -20.64 -14.21
N THR A 137 -3.26 -19.78 -14.62
CA THR A 137 -2.05 -20.17 -15.38
C THR A 137 -1.17 -21.11 -14.56
N SER A 138 -0.93 -20.80 -13.28
CA SER A 138 -0.15 -21.63 -12.38
C SER A 138 -0.74 -23.04 -12.23
N ARG A 139 -2.05 -23.15 -12.03
CA ARG A 139 -2.76 -24.45 -11.92
C ARG A 139 -2.64 -25.28 -13.20
N ILE A 140 -2.84 -24.66 -14.37
CA ILE A 140 -2.72 -25.37 -15.66
C ILE A 140 -1.25 -25.86 -15.85
N ASN A 141 -0.28 -25.04 -15.49
CA ASN A 141 1.13 -25.43 -15.62
C ASN A 141 1.50 -26.56 -14.63
N ALA A 142 0.98 -26.54 -13.41
CA ALA A 142 1.16 -27.63 -12.45
C ALA A 142 0.57 -28.95 -12.99
N LEU A 143 -0.66 -28.91 -13.51
CA LEU A 143 -1.29 -30.11 -14.13
C LEU A 143 -0.49 -30.62 -15.33
N ARG A 144 0.04 -29.73 -16.18
CA ARG A 144 0.95 -30.12 -17.26
C ARG A 144 2.22 -30.78 -16.73
N GLY A 145 2.76 -30.29 -15.62
CA GLY A 145 3.92 -30.89 -14.93
C GLY A 145 3.60 -32.33 -14.52
N PHE A 146 2.49 -32.55 -13.82
CA PHE A 146 2.06 -33.88 -13.41
C PHE A 146 1.85 -34.82 -14.59
N CYS A 147 1.11 -34.39 -15.63
CA CYS A 147 0.92 -35.22 -16.83
C CYS A 147 2.26 -35.63 -17.46
N ARG A 148 3.25 -34.72 -17.47
CA ARG A 148 4.58 -35.01 -18.03
C ARG A 148 5.33 -36.08 -17.25
N GLU A 149 5.17 -36.17 -15.94
CA GLU A 149 5.76 -37.23 -15.10
C GLU A 149 5.26 -38.63 -15.50
N PHE A 150 4.06 -38.70 -16.10
CA PHE A 150 3.48 -39.93 -16.67
C PHE A 150 3.69 -40.06 -18.18
N GLY A 151 4.60 -39.29 -18.78
CA GLY A 151 4.85 -39.32 -20.21
C GLY A 151 3.80 -38.67 -21.10
N ILE A 152 2.81 -37.95 -20.49
CA ILE A 152 1.71 -37.32 -21.21
C ILE A 152 2.04 -35.85 -21.46
N VAL A 153 2.13 -35.47 -22.74
CA VAL A 153 2.45 -34.10 -23.16
C VAL A 153 1.15 -33.31 -23.43
N ILE A 154 0.97 -32.25 -22.67
CA ILE A 154 -0.16 -31.32 -22.83
C ILE A 154 0.30 -30.07 -23.59
N SER A 155 -0.39 -29.75 -24.67
CA SER A 155 -0.08 -28.62 -25.56
C SER A 155 -0.15 -27.26 -24.85
N PRO A 156 0.61 -26.23 -25.30
CA PRO A 156 0.52 -24.88 -24.80
C PRO A 156 -0.86 -24.27 -25.10
N GLY A 157 -1.24 -23.22 -24.31
CA GLY A 157 -2.55 -22.59 -24.38
C GLY A 157 -3.47 -23.05 -23.22
N SER A 158 -4.16 -22.09 -22.58
CA SER A 158 -4.96 -22.39 -21.38
C SER A 158 -6.21 -23.22 -21.69
N ARG A 159 -6.92 -22.89 -22.79
CA ARG A 159 -8.12 -23.60 -23.22
C ARG A 159 -7.78 -25.02 -23.66
N VAL A 160 -6.84 -25.14 -24.59
CA VAL A 160 -6.39 -26.43 -25.13
C VAL A 160 -5.85 -27.33 -24.01
N GLY A 161 -5.03 -26.76 -23.09
CA GLY A 161 -4.48 -27.50 -21.96
C GLY A 161 -5.56 -28.07 -21.03
N VAL A 162 -6.59 -27.29 -20.69
CA VAL A 162 -7.71 -27.76 -19.85
C VAL A 162 -8.50 -28.87 -20.54
N GLU A 163 -8.83 -28.71 -21.84
CA GLU A 163 -9.53 -29.71 -22.63
C GLU A 163 -8.76 -31.03 -22.74
N GLN A 164 -7.44 -30.97 -23.00
CA GLN A 164 -6.58 -32.16 -23.07
C GLN A 164 -6.46 -32.87 -21.73
N ILE A 165 -6.25 -32.13 -20.64
CA ILE A 165 -6.21 -32.69 -19.29
C ILE A 165 -7.54 -33.38 -18.97
N GLY A 166 -8.68 -32.75 -19.28
CA GLY A 166 -10.00 -33.37 -19.11
C GLY A 166 -10.16 -34.70 -19.86
N ARG A 167 -9.63 -34.79 -21.10
CA ARG A 167 -9.65 -36.07 -21.87
C ARG A 167 -8.77 -37.14 -21.23
N VAL A 168 -7.57 -36.78 -20.75
CA VAL A 168 -6.65 -37.69 -20.06
C VAL A 168 -7.30 -38.28 -18.81
N LEU A 169 -7.95 -37.45 -18.02
CA LEU A 169 -8.64 -37.87 -16.79
C LEU A 169 -9.91 -38.71 -17.07
N ALA A 170 -10.51 -38.55 -18.24
CA ALA A 170 -11.71 -39.30 -18.65
C ALA A 170 -11.38 -40.66 -19.34
N ASP A 171 -10.12 -40.89 -19.72
CA ASP A 171 -9.71 -42.15 -20.36
C ASP A 171 -9.41 -43.23 -19.31
N PRO A 172 -10.20 -44.31 -19.22
CA PRO A 172 -9.99 -45.40 -18.26
C PRO A 172 -8.63 -46.11 -18.41
N ARG A 173 -7.94 -45.94 -19.55
CA ARG A 173 -6.59 -46.51 -19.82
C ARG A 173 -5.49 -45.53 -19.49
N SER A 174 -5.82 -44.35 -19.02
CA SER A 174 -4.83 -43.35 -18.59
C SER A 174 -4.05 -43.88 -17.38
N ALA A 175 -2.75 -43.62 -17.36
CA ALA A 175 -1.86 -43.99 -16.25
C ALA A 175 -2.05 -43.09 -15.00
N ILE A 176 -2.97 -42.14 -15.07
CA ILE A 176 -3.28 -41.21 -13.99
C ILE A 176 -4.68 -41.50 -13.46
#